data_e4a71ef307c4244b8754d1e4f6df6b11
#
_entry.id   e4a71ef307c4244b8754d1e4f6df6b11
#
_cell.length_a   1.000
_cell.length_b   1.000
_cell.length_c   1.000
_cell.angle_alpha   90.00
_cell.angle_beta   90.00
_cell.angle_gamma   90.00
#
_symmetry.space_group_name_H-M   'P 1'
#
loop_
_entity.id
_entity.type
_entity.pdbx_description
1 polymer ?
#
loop_
_entity_poly.entity_id
_entity_poly.type
_entity_poly.pdbx_seq_one_letter_code
_entity_poly.pdbx_strand_id
1 'polypeptide(L)'
;MSTKLNSYILPDKVIQKMRSDIEDTKKIGLEIGFNLCTKDTTEELQDEKRCVGSSCMLKGWKPGCESKGKQVGIFHTHPIVPKISKGDSSPSMSDMIGAYQYGIMCIGGARDNKIQCSIRKDKEAVIKTIRSIRADVEMYEKPLKRKHHITTKKGYEAFMAKHREAQYVRNKLHERLFNIIDIQ
;
A
#
# COMPACT_ATOMS: atom_id res chain seq x y z
N MET A 1 -20.60 2.09 -10.78
CA MET A 1 -21.00 1.31 -9.57
C MET A 1 -20.13 1.74 -8.40
N SER A 2 -20.64 1.66 -7.16
CA SER A 2 -19.82 1.94 -5.96
C SER A 2 -19.39 0.64 -5.29
N THR A 3 -18.24 0.64 -4.59
CA THR A 3 -17.76 -0.52 -3.85
C THR A 3 -17.82 -0.25 -2.34
N LYS A 4 -18.38 -1.18 -1.57
CA LYS A 4 -18.43 -1.06 -0.11
C LYS A 4 -17.13 -1.58 0.51
N LEU A 5 -16.48 -0.73 1.31
CA LEU A 5 -15.27 -1.04 2.07
C LEU A 5 -15.59 -1.00 3.57
N ASN A 6 -16.11 -2.08 4.14
CA ASN A 6 -16.69 -2.13 5.49
C ASN A 6 -17.82 -1.10 5.66
N SER A 7 -17.60 -0.08 6.52
CA SER A 7 -18.54 1.03 6.77
C SER A 7 -18.43 2.16 5.74
N TYR A 8 -17.46 2.13 4.82
CA TYR A 8 -17.26 3.20 3.85
C TYR A 8 -17.72 2.80 2.45
N ILE A 9 -18.11 3.79 1.66
CA ILE A 9 -18.50 3.64 0.26
C ILE A 9 -17.42 4.30 -0.59
N LEU A 10 -16.81 3.52 -1.49
CA LEU A 10 -15.88 3.99 -2.51
C LEU A 10 -16.66 4.26 -3.80
N PRO A 11 -16.90 5.53 -4.16
CA PRO A 11 -17.68 5.90 -5.33
C PRO A 11 -16.97 5.52 -6.63
N ASP A 12 -17.73 5.27 -7.67
CA ASP A 12 -17.20 4.94 -9.00
C ASP A 12 -16.22 6.00 -9.53
N LYS A 13 -16.52 7.29 -9.32
CA LYS A 13 -15.61 8.38 -9.70
C LYS A 13 -14.21 8.27 -9.07
N VAL A 14 -14.13 7.81 -7.80
CA VAL A 14 -12.85 7.61 -7.11
C VAL A 14 -12.15 6.37 -7.66
N ILE A 15 -12.89 5.29 -7.95
CA ILE A 15 -12.35 4.09 -8.61
C ILE A 15 -11.77 4.43 -9.98
N GLN A 16 -12.49 5.21 -10.80
CA GLN A 16 -12.00 5.66 -12.11
C GLN A 16 -10.74 6.51 -11.97
N LYS A 17 -10.67 7.36 -10.96
CA LYS A 17 -9.47 8.13 -10.65
C LYS A 17 -8.28 7.22 -10.30
N MET A 18 -8.49 6.20 -9.46
CA MET A 18 -7.46 5.21 -9.14
C MET A 18 -6.94 4.51 -10.40
N ARG A 19 -7.84 4.12 -11.31
CA ARG A 19 -7.47 3.49 -12.59
C ARG A 19 -6.69 4.44 -13.49
N SER A 20 -7.11 5.70 -13.60
CA SER A 20 -6.37 6.73 -14.33
C SER A 20 -4.96 6.91 -13.77
N ASP A 21 -4.81 6.92 -12.45
CA ASP A 21 -3.50 7.06 -11.80
C ASP A 21 -2.59 5.84 -12.01
N ILE A 22 -3.16 4.62 -12.15
CA ILE A 22 -2.39 3.44 -12.56
C ILE A 22 -1.84 3.62 -13.99
N GLU A 23 -2.66 4.07 -14.92
CA GLU A 23 -2.23 4.33 -16.30
C GLU A 23 -1.17 5.44 -16.38
N ASP A 24 -1.35 6.51 -15.60
CA ASP A 24 -0.32 7.56 -15.50
C ASP A 24 0.98 7.00 -14.91
N THR A 25 0.91 6.18 -13.86
CA THR A 25 2.07 5.51 -13.27
C THR A 25 2.83 4.64 -14.27
N LYS A 26 2.14 3.93 -15.16
CA LYS A 26 2.77 3.15 -16.23
C LYS A 26 3.58 4.04 -17.18
N LYS A 27 3.03 5.23 -17.50
CA LYS A 27 3.66 6.17 -18.43
C LYS A 27 4.89 6.85 -17.84
N ILE A 28 4.76 7.32 -16.58
CA ILE A 28 5.81 8.16 -15.96
C ILE A 28 6.80 7.38 -15.09
N GLY A 29 6.48 6.13 -14.71
CA GLY A 29 7.34 5.31 -13.84
C GLY A 29 7.46 5.80 -12.38
N LEU A 30 6.52 6.64 -11.93
CA LEU A 30 6.51 7.22 -10.59
C LEU A 30 5.27 6.78 -9.82
N GLU A 31 5.37 6.73 -8.50
CA GLU A 31 4.19 6.54 -7.64
C GLU A 31 3.26 7.75 -7.71
N ILE A 32 1.97 7.49 -7.78
CA ILE A 32 0.91 8.48 -7.65
C ILE A 32 0.02 8.06 -6.50
N GLY A 33 -0.44 9.01 -5.70
CA GLY A 33 -1.34 8.69 -4.60
C GLY A 33 -2.15 9.89 -4.13
N PHE A 34 -3.16 9.59 -3.30
CA PHE A 34 -4.02 10.58 -2.67
C PHE A 34 -4.61 10.05 -1.37
N ASN A 35 -5.12 10.94 -0.55
CA ASN A 35 -5.84 10.60 0.68
C ASN A 35 -7.27 10.18 0.36
N LEU A 36 -7.73 9.15 1.05
CA LEU A 36 -9.14 8.77 1.09
C LEU A 36 -9.78 9.45 2.29
N CYS A 37 -10.65 10.40 2.02
CA CYS A 37 -11.30 11.24 3.02
C CYS A 37 -12.81 10.99 3.02
N THR A 38 -13.44 11.02 4.18
CA THR A 38 -14.90 11.04 4.26
C THR A 38 -15.41 12.40 3.81
N LYS A 39 -16.58 12.41 3.18
CA LYS A 39 -17.27 13.64 2.85
C LYS A 39 -18.14 14.05 4.04
N ASP A 40 -17.65 15.03 4.83
CA ASP A 40 -18.32 15.52 6.03
C ASP A 40 -18.76 14.40 6.99
N THR A 41 -20.08 14.22 7.20
CA THR A 41 -20.67 13.19 8.07
C THR A 41 -21.03 11.91 7.33
N THR A 42 -20.74 11.80 6.03
CA THR A 42 -21.11 10.63 5.21
C THR A 42 -20.05 9.56 5.27
N GLU A 43 -20.43 8.31 4.96
CA GLU A 43 -19.54 7.19 4.76
C GLU A 43 -18.91 7.19 3.35
N GLU A 44 -19.29 8.12 2.48
CA GLU A 44 -18.80 8.25 1.13
C GLU A 44 -17.38 8.80 1.12
N LEU A 45 -16.47 8.11 0.41
CA LEU A 45 -15.08 8.50 0.27
C LEU A 45 -14.87 9.41 -0.92
N GLN A 46 -13.93 10.34 -0.78
CA GLN A 46 -13.43 11.20 -1.84
C GLN A 46 -11.91 11.20 -1.87
N ASP A 47 -11.34 11.48 -3.03
CA ASP A 47 -9.91 11.62 -3.24
C ASP A 47 -9.47 13.07 -2.95
N GLU A 48 -8.47 13.23 -2.09
CA GLU A 48 -7.91 14.53 -1.75
C GLU A 48 -6.38 14.51 -1.74
N LYS A 49 -5.76 15.66 -1.96
CA LYS A 49 -4.31 15.84 -1.87
C LYS A 49 -3.52 14.86 -2.74
N ARG A 50 -3.86 14.83 -4.04
CA ARG A 50 -3.10 14.03 -5.01
C ARG A 50 -1.65 14.47 -5.03
N CYS A 51 -0.74 13.52 -5.00
CA CYS A 51 0.70 13.74 -5.13
C CYS A 51 1.34 12.75 -6.11
N VAL A 52 2.46 13.15 -6.67
CA VAL A 52 3.32 12.32 -7.52
C VAL A 52 4.67 12.21 -6.83
N GLY A 53 5.13 11.00 -6.63
CA GLY A 53 6.36 10.73 -5.87
C GLY A 53 7.55 10.38 -6.74
N SER A 54 8.46 9.60 -6.17
CA SER A 54 9.55 8.94 -6.89
C SER A 54 9.12 7.55 -7.32
N SER A 55 10.01 6.81 -7.99
CA SER A 55 9.76 5.44 -8.41
C SER A 55 9.51 4.42 -7.28
N CYS A 56 9.62 4.81 -6.03
CA CYS A 56 9.43 3.93 -4.86
C CYS A 56 8.91 4.64 -3.62
N MET A 57 8.49 5.90 -3.72
CA MET A 57 8.03 6.66 -2.56
C MET A 57 7.24 7.91 -2.96
N LEU A 58 6.10 8.15 -2.31
CA LEU A 58 5.37 9.41 -2.42
C LEU A 58 6.12 10.52 -1.68
N LYS A 59 6.80 11.40 -2.43
CA LYS A 59 7.44 12.60 -1.88
C LYS A 59 6.43 13.73 -1.79
N GLY A 60 6.47 14.48 -0.68
CA GLY A 60 5.59 15.63 -0.47
C GLY A 60 4.14 15.24 -0.10
N TRP A 61 3.88 13.96 0.13
CA TRP A 61 2.59 13.53 0.64
C TRP A 61 2.28 14.21 1.99
N LYS A 62 1.10 14.81 2.07
CA LYS A 62 0.64 15.50 3.28
C LYS A 62 -0.58 14.77 3.84
N PRO A 63 -0.52 14.32 5.11
CA PRO A 63 -1.69 13.71 5.75
C PRO A 63 -2.83 14.71 5.96
N GLY A 64 -4.01 14.17 6.22
CA GLY A 64 -5.23 14.94 6.49
C GLY A 64 -6.04 15.25 5.24
N CYS A 65 -7.20 15.82 5.44
CA CYS A 65 -8.16 16.21 4.40
C CYS A 65 -8.19 17.71 4.23
N GLU A 66 -8.46 18.19 3.02
CA GLU A 66 -8.68 19.62 2.72
C GLU A 66 -10.10 20.02 3.10
N SER A 67 -11.04 19.10 2.91
CA SER A 67 -12.42 19.23 3.37
C SER A 67 -12.51 19.07 4.90
N LYS A 68 -13.68 19.34 5.46
CA LYS A 68 -13.98 19.06 6.87
C LYS A 68 -14.07 17.58 7.21
N GLY A 69 -13.88 16.71 6.21
CA GLY A 69 -13.92 15.27 6.37
C GLY A 69 -12.70 14.71 7.11
N LYS A 70 -12.78 13.43 7.47
CA LYS A 70 -11.72 12.69 8.16
C LYS A 70 -10.95 11.81 7.18
N GLN A 71 -9.63 11.88 7.22
CA GLN A 71 -8.81 10.90 6.51
C GLN A 71 -8.99 9.51 7.14
N VAL A 72 -9.42 8.55 6.32
CA VAL A 72 -9.66 7.18 6.72
C VAL A 72 -8.79 6.18 5.98
N GLY A 73 -8.08 6.65 4.96
CA GLY A 73 -7.20 5.79 4.17
C GLY A 73 -6.30 6.56 3.22
N ILE A 74 -5.58 5.79 2.42
CA ILE A 74 -4.67 6.25 1.38
C ILE A 74 -4.84 5.34 0.16
N PHE A 75 -4.76 5.92 -1.02
CA PHE A 75 -4.48 5.21 -2.27
C PHE A 75 -3.09 5.59 -2.77
N HIS A 76 -2.34 4.62 -3.29
CA HIS A 76 -1.14 4.88 -4.09
C HIS A 76 -0.91 3.77 -5.10
N THR A 77 -0.07 4.07 -6.09
CA THR A 77 0.27 3.13 -7.15
C THR A 77 1.68 2.57 -6.96
N HIS A 78 1.89 1.34 -7.41
CA HIS A 78 3.22 0.71 -7.49
C HIS A 78 3.70 0.72 -8.94
N PRO A 79 4.72 1.51 -9.29
CA PRO A 79 5.33 1.50 -10.61
C PRO A 79 6.19 0.23 -10.82
N ILE A 80 6.39 -0.16 -12.08
CA ILE A 80 7.36 -1.19 -12.44
C ILE A 80 8.75 -0.56 -12.43
N VAL A 81 9.59 -0.94 -11.48
CA VAL A 81 10.97 -0.46 -11.39
C VAL A 81 11.91 -1.66 -11.35
N PRO A 82 12.77 -1.85 -12.37
CA PRO A 82 13.67 -2.99 -12.41
C PRO A 82 14.45 -3.15 -11.11
N LYS A 83 14.46 -4.37 -10.55
CA LYS A 83 15.15 -4.75 -9.30
C LYS A 83 14.62 -4.10 -8.00
N ILE A 84 13.62 -3.19 -8.05
CA ILE A 84 13.11 -2.46 -6.89
C ILE A 84 11.63 -2.78 -6.64
N SER A 85 10.79 -2.57 -7.63
CA SER A 85 9.35 -2.80 -7.54
C SER A 85 8.84 -3.66 -8.68
N LYS A 86 8.06 -4.69 -8.34
CA LYS A 86 7.39 -5.52 -9.35
C LYS A 86 6.21 -4.82 -9.99
N GLY A 87 5.72 -3.74 -9.38
CA GLY A 87 4.55 -3.01 -9.85
C GLY A 87 3.23 -3.75 -9.67
N ASP A 88 3.16 -4.70 -8.76
CA ASP A 88 1.92 -5.40 -8.41
C ASP A 88 1.14 -4.66 -7.30
N SER A 89 -0.13 -4.99 -7.14
CA SER A 89 -1.02 -4.40 -6.13
C SER A 89 -0.81 -4.91 -4.70
N SER A 90 0.20 -5.76 -4.48
CA SER A 90 0.51 -6.31 -3.15
C SER A 90 1.15 -5.26 -2.23
N PRO A 91 0.73 -5.14 -0.97
CA PRO A 91 1.31 -4.18 -0.04
C PRO A 91 2.72 -4.59 0.41
N SER A 92 3.61 -3.61 0.55
CA SER A 92 4.86 -3.75 1.30
C SER A 92 4.59 -3.74 2.82
N MET A 93 5.60 -4.06 3.62
CA MET A 93 5.50 -3.89 5.08
C MET A 93 5.24 -2.43 5.48
N SER A 94 5.83 -1.48 4.77
CA SER A 94 5.61 -0.04 5.01
C SER A 94 4.17 0.38 4.71
N ASP A 95 3.57 -0.18 3.66
CA ASP A 95 2.16 0.05 3.32
C ASP A 95 1.23 -0.50 4.40
N MET A 96 1.55 -1.68 4.95
CA MET A 96 0.79 -2.24 6.06
C MET A 96 0.81 -1.36 7.32
N ILE A 97 1.94 -0.70 7.61
CA ILE A 97 2.00 0.29 8.71
C ILE A 97 1.05 1.45 8.43
N GLY A 98 1.08 2.00 7.22
CA GLY A 98 0.18 3.07 6.80
C GLY A 98 -1.29 2.64 6.84
N ALA A 99 -1.60 1.46 6.28
CA ALA A 99 -2.94 0.88 6.32
C ALA A 99 -3.45 0.71 7.75
N TYR A 100 -2.60 0.22 8.65
CA TYR A 100 -2.97 0.03 10.03
C TYR A 100 -3.19 1.34 10.77
N GLN A 101 -2.42 2.37 10.46
CA GLN A 101 -2.55 3.71 11.05
C GLN A 101 -3.84 4.42 10.63
N TYR A 102 -4.15 4.44 9.33
CA TYR A 102 -5.29 5.17 8.78
C TYR A 102 -6.57 4.34 8.70
N GLY A 103 -6.46 3.02 8.58
CA GLY A 103 -7.60 2.10 8.52
C GLY A 103 -7.83 1.47 7.16
N ILE A 104 -7.58 2.19 6.06
CA ILE A 104 -7.70 1.72 4.68
C ILE A 104 -6.44 2.05 3.89
N MET A 105 -5.97 1.09 3.11
CA MET A 105 -4.93 1.28 2.11
C MET A 105 -5.35 0.61 0.81
N CYS A 106 -5.50 1.38 -0.25
CA CYS A 106 -5.71 0.85 -1.59
C CYS A 106 -4.45 1.01 -2.42
N ILE A 107 -4.03 -0.04 -3.11
CA ILE A 107 -2.82 -0.08 -3.93
C ILE A 107 -3.19 -0.45 -5.35
N GLY A 108 -2.78 0.39 -6.29
CA GLY A 108 -2.90 0.14 -7.72
C GLY A 108 -1.61 -0.41 -8.30
N GLY A 109 -1.65 -1.59 -8.91
CA GLY A 109 -0.48 -2.21 -9.53
C GLY A 109 -0.34 -1.83 -11.01
N ALA A 110 0.78 -1.21 -11.40
CA ALA A 110 1.06 -0.89 -12.79
C ALA A 110 1.25 -2.14 -13.67
N ARG A 111 1.67 -3.26 -13.08
CA ARG A 111 1.92 -4.54 -13.78
C ARG A 111 0.64 -5.37 -13.93
N ASP A 112 -0.10 -5.55 -12.84
CA ASP A 112 -1.27 -6.44 -12.80
C ASP A 112 -2.58 -5.73 -13.11
N ASN A 113 -2.55 -4.40 -13.20
CA ASN A 113 -3.69 -3.53 -13.46
C ASN A 113 -4.84 -3.69 -12.46
N LYS A 114 -4.50 -4.13 -11.25
CA LYS A 114 -5.46 -4.36 -10.15
C LYS A 114 -5.41 -3.23 -9.14
N ILE A 115 -6.53 -3.07 -8.44
CA ILE A 115 -6.60 -2.26 -7.24
C ILE A 115 -6.95 -3.22 -6.09
N GLN A 116 -6.08 -3.29 -5.10
CA GLN A 116 -6.32 -4.08 -3.90
C GLN A 116 -6.42 -3.16 -2.69
N CYS A 117 -7.53 -3.25 -1.97
CA CYS A 117 -7.76 -2.50 -0.74
C CYS A 117 -7.60 -3.40 0.49
N SER A 118 -6.72 -2.98 1.41
CA SER A 118 -6.50 -3.59 2.72
C SER A 118 -7.23 -2.77 3.77
N ILE A 119 -8.20 -3.37 4.46
CA ILE A 119 -9.03 -2.70 5.44
C ILE A 119 -8.72 -3.30 6.81
N ARG A 120 -8.29 -2.48 7.75
CA ARG A 120 -7.95 -2.93 9.11
C ARG A 120 -9.12 -3.64 9.78
N LYS A 121 -8.89 -4.84 10.30
CA LYS A 121 -9.90 -5.66 11.01
C LYS A 121 -10.23 -5.12 12.39
N ASP A 122 -9.20 -4.66 13.12
CA ASP A 122 -9.30 -4.24 14.52
C ASP A 122 -8.81 -2.81 14.70
N LYS A 123 -9.51 -2.03 15.52
CA LYS A 123 -9.13 -0.67 15.89
C LYS A 123 -8.33 -0.61 17.20
N GLU A 124 -8.44 -1.66 18.02
CA GLU A 124 -7.74 -1.72 19.30
C GLU A 124 -6.28 -2.12 19.13
N ALA A 125 -5.43 -1.72 20.05
CA ALA A 125 -3.99 -2.04 20.04
C ALA A 125 -3.18 -1.54 18.82
N VAL A 126 -3.64 -0.48 18.11
CA VAL A 126 -2.94 0.08 16.93
C VAL A 126 -1.45 0.28 17.16
N ILE A 127 -1.05 0.92 18.27
CA ILE A 127 0.35 1.22 18.58
C ILE A 127 1.15 -0.08 18.76
N LYS A 128 0.60 -1.07 19.48
CA LYS A 128 1.26 -2.36 19.72
C LYS A 128 1.49 -3.11 18.40
N THR A 129 0.46 -3.15 17.56
CA THR A 129 0.52 -3.82 16.25
C THR A 129 1.51 -3.12 15.30
N ILE A 130 1.52 -1.79 15.25
CA ILE A 130 2.51 -1.04 14.45
C ILE A 130 3.94 -1.33 14.94
N ARG A 131 4.17 -1.42 16.24
CA ARG A 131 5.49 -1.79 16.80
C ARG A 131 5.90 -3.20 16.36
N SER A 132 4.97 -4.16 16.42
CA SER A 132 5.23 -5.53 15.94
C SER A 132 5.58 -5.56 14.45
N ILE A 133 4.81 -4.89 13.58
CA ILE A 133 5.09 -4.81 12.14
C ILE A 133 6.47 -4.17 11.89
N ARG A 134 6.82 -3.11 12.64
CA ARG A 134 8.15 -2.47 12.53
C ARG A 134 9.27 -3.41 12.92
N ALA A 135 9.10 -4.22 13.97
CA ALA A 135 10.09 -5.23 14.35
C ALA A 135 10.27 -6.28 13.24
N ASP A 136 9.18 -6.72 12.61
CA ASP A 136 9.23 -7.66 11.48
C ASP A 136 9.93 -7.03 10.25
N VAL A 137 9.67 -5.74 9.96
CA VAL A 137 10.40 -4.99 8.91
C VAL A 137 11.91 -4.98 9.21
N GLU A 138 12.30 -4.74 10.45
CA GLU A 138 13.72 -4.73 10.84
C GLU A 138 14.37 -6.10 10.71
N MET A 139 13.68 -7.13 11.13
CA MET A 139 14.18 -8.50 11.12
C MET A 139 14.26 -9.09 9.70
N TYR A 140 13.21 -8.95 8.90
CA TYR A 140 13.07 -9.66 7.63
C TYR A 140 13.37 -8.82 6.40
N GLU A 141 12.96 -7.55 6.33
CA GLU A 141 13.12 -6.74 5.11
C GLU A 141 14.39 -5.88 5.10
N LYS A 142 14.82 -5.30 6.22
CA LYS A 142 16.06 -4.50 6.24
C LYS A 142 17.29 -5.27 5.76
N PRO A 143 17.50 -6.55 6.14
CA PRO A 143 18.62 -7.32 5.62
C PRO A 143 18.61 -7.48 4.10
N LEU A 144 17.41 -7.53 3.47
CA LEU A 144 17.29 -7.67 2.02
C LEU A 144 17.64 -6.40 1.26
N LYS A 145 17.51 -5.22 1.89
CA LYS A 145 17.84 -3.91 1.29
C LYS A 145 19.36 -3.61 1.30
N ARG A 146 20.14 -4.32 2.12
CA ARG A 146 21.59 -4.19 2.11
C ARG A 146 22.11 -4.86 0.84
N LYS A 147 22.89 -4.10 0.03
CA LYS A 147 23.57 -4.66 -1.14
C LYS A 147 24.52 -5.75 -0.68
N HIS A 148 24.08 -7.00 -0.74
CA HIS A 148 24.97 -8.13 -0.63
C HIS A 148 25.67 -8.29 -1.97
N HIS A 149 26.98 -8.30 -2.00
CA HIS A 149 27.75 -8.80 -3.13
C HIS A 149 27.54 -10.31 -3.20
N ILE A 150 26.47 -10.72 -3.89
CA ILE A 150 26.16 -12.13 -4.11
C ILE A 150 27.02 -12.60 -5.28
N THR A 151 28.23 -13.01 -4.98
CA THR A 151 29.22 -13.46 -5.97
C THR A 151 29.23 -14.98 -6.15
N THR A 152 28.56 -15.73 -5.25
CA THR A 152 28.57 -17.19 -5.26
C THR A 152 27.14 -17.75 -5.35
N LYS A 153 27.00 -18.96 -5.95
CA LYS A 153 25.73 -19.69 -6.01
C LYS A 153 25.13 -19.89 -4.61
N LYS A 154 25.94 -20.28 -3.62
CA LYS A 154 25.49 -20.47 -2.23
C LYS A 154 24.98 -19.15 -1.61
N GLY A 155 25.64 -18.02 -1.89
CA GLY A 155 25.19 -16.71 -1.45
C GLY A 155 23.85 -16.32 -2.08
N TYR A 156 23.65 -16.62 -3.37
CA TYR A 156 22.35 -16.39 -4.05
C TYR A 156 21.23 -17.24 -3.46
N GLU A 157 21.46 -18.52 -3.21
CA GLU A 157 20.48 -19.43 -2.60
C GLU A 157 20.07 -18.97 -1.20
N ALA A 158 21.03 -18.56 -0.37
CA ALA A 158 20.78 -18.02 0.96
C ALA A 158 19.97 -16.70 0.91
N PHE A 159 20.28 -15.81 -0.03
CA PHE A 159 19.51 -14.58 -0.27
C PHE A 159 18.07 -14.88 -0.67
N MET A 160 17.88 -15.80 -1.61
CA MET A 160 16.54 -16.19 -2.07
C MET A 160 15.72 -16.87 -0.97
N ALA A 161 16.36 -17.64 -0.08
CA ALA A 161 15.68 -18.22 1.09
C ALA A 161 15.14 -17.13 2.02
N LYS A 162 15.98 -16.13 2.38
CA LYS A 162 15.55 -14.98 3.21
C LYS A 162 14.44 -14.16 2.54
N HIS A 163 14.51 -13.99 1.22
CA HIS A 163 13.48 -13.28 0.48
C HIS A 163 12.13 -14.01 0.55
N ARG A 164 12.11 -15.33 0.41
CA ARG A 164 10.89 -16.14 0.57
C ARG A 164 10.32 -16.06 1.99
N GLU A 165 11.18 -16.12 3.01
CA GLU A 165 10.79 -15.97 4.40
C GLU A 165 10.14 -14.61 4.66
N ALA A 166 10.76 -13.51 4.24
CA ALA A 166 10.21 -12.17 4.36
C ALA A 166 8.85 -12.03 3.66
N GLN A 167 8.71 -12.61 2.47
CA GLN A 167 7.44 -12.61 1.74
C GLN A 167 6.36 -13.42 2.46
N TYR A 168 6.72 -14.58 3.02
CA TYR A 168 5.80 -15.40 3.80
C TYR A 168 5.28 -14.64 5.03
N VAL A 169 6.17 -14.04 5.82
CA VAL A 169 5.81 -13.26 7.01
C VAL A 169 4.89 -12.10 6.62
N ARG A 170 5.21 -11.37 5.56
CA ARG A 170 4.39 -10.28 5.04
C ARG A 170 2.98 -10.73 4.69
N ASN A 171 2.84 -11.82 3.93
CA ASN A 171 1.53 -12.35 3.55
C ASN A 171 0.71 -12.77 4.76
N LYS A 172 1.31 -13.45 5.73
CA LYS A 172 0.64 -13.86 6.98
C LYS A 172 0.20 -12.67 7.82
N LEU A 173 1.01 -11.61 7.91
CA LEU A 173 0.61 -10.38 8.58
C LEU A 173 -0.55 -9.71 7.86
N HIS A 174 -0.51 -9.64 6.54
CA HIS A 174 -1.56 -9.04 5.73
C HIS A 174 -2.90 -9.75 5.93
N GLU A 175 -2.94 -11.08 5.77
CA GLU A 175 -4.13 -11.90 5.99
C GLU A 175 -4.68 -11.76 7.43
N ARG A 176 -3.80 -11.70 8.43
CA ARG A 176 -4.19 -11.60 9.83
C ARG A 176 -4.79 -10.25 10.18
N LEU A 177 -4.20 -9.16 9.69
CA LEU A 177 -4.49 -7.79 10.14
C LEU A 177 -5.56 -7.10 9.30
N PHE A 178 -5.79 -7.55 8.05
CA PHE A 178 -6.65 -6.84 7.10
C PHE A 178 -7.70 -7.75 6.46
N ASN A 179 -8.86 -7.16 6.19
CA ASN A 179 -9.78 -7.65 5.18
C ASN A 179 -9.27 -7.15 3.82
N ILE A 180 -9.14 -8.04 2.85
CA ILE A 180 -8.59 -7.75 1.53
C ILE A 180 -9.73 -7.74 0.53
N ILE A 181 -9.85 -6.66 -0.24
CA ILE A 181 -10.89 -6.48 -1.26
C ILE A 181 -10.19 -6.09 -2.57
N ASP A 182 -10.40 -6.90 -3.60
CA ASP A 182 -9.99 -6.56 -4.96
C ASP A 182 -11.10 -5.76 -5.64
N ILE A 183 -10.78 -4.57 -6.14
CA ILE A 183 -11.69 -3.70 -6.87
C ILE A 183 -11.63 -4.10 -8.35
N GLN A 184 -12.74 -4.60 -8.85
CA GLN A 184 -12.91 -4.98 -10.26
C GLN A 184 -13.15 -3.79 -11.16
#